data_f2ab41d68884f4dab6d86c236d6a1db2
#
_entry.id   f2ab41d68884f4dab6d86c236d6a1db2
#
_cell.length_a   1.000
_cell.length_b   1.000
_cell.length_c   1.000
_cell.angle_alpha   90.00
_cell.angle_beta   90.00
_cell.angle_gamma   90.00
#
_symmetry.space_group_name_H-M   'P 1'
#
loop_
_entity.id
_entity.type
_entity.pdbx_description
1 polymer ?
#
loop_
_entity_poly.entity_id
_entity_poly.type
_entity_poly.pdbx_seq_one_letter_code
_entity_poly.pdbx_strand_id
1 'polypeptide(L)'
;MNRTLLIVLASALVISAAIWFFVQPGVSATSGANQDSSETTQASDDAGEAQADDMQAEASGEDTGGAVTGGTAVQEGSGGAMTGGMTGGASSDASQVEIPAGYSVTPYLSETQQRTFSEPEQVLEENTDYAAVIQTNKGTLITDLYEDRTPETINNFVFLARNRYYDGVVFHRVLEDFMAQTGDPTGTGTGGPGYEFGLEVQEDLGFDEAGVLGMARTADPDSNGSQFFITLTATPHLDGEYTVFGDITEGINVLGDIQRINPQNPEVVVPLGTTLADLSAQGINIPGTPDMSAEAALTETLGAMPATGQTFQIAGYTGVIGRSGQDTVIGFFPKPDVMERVTIIQRPAQDN
;
A
#
# COMPACT_ATOMS: atom_id res chain seq x y z
N MET A 1 20.98 36.90 -15.72
CA MET A 1 19.82 36.07 -15.38
C MET A 1 19.16 35.64 -16.66
N ASN A 2 19.20 34.37 -16.96
CA ASN A 2 18.81 33.83 -18.25
C ASN A 2 17.29 33.74 -18.37
N ARG A 3 16.73 34.12 -19.53
CA ARG A 3 15.29 34.08 -19.82
C ARG A 3 14.68 32.66 -19.65
N THR A 4 15.48 31.63 -19.77
CA THR A 4 15.09 30.24 -19.59
C THR A 4 14.74 29.90 -18.13
N LEU A 5 15.39 30.50 -17.14
CA LEU A 5 15.11 30.27 -15.71
C LEU A 5 13.76 30.87 -15.28
N LEU A 6 13.32 31.95 -15.95
CA LEU A 6 12.05 32.63 -15.66
C LEU A 6 10.82 31.85 -16.19
N ILE A 7 11.00 31.07 -17.26
CA ILE A 7 9.94 30.26 -17.85
C ILE A 7 9.68 29.00 -16.99
N VAL A 8 10.71 28.39 -16.41
CA VAL A 8 10.58 27.22 -15.53
C VAL A 8 9.89 27.61 -14.21
N LEU A 9 10.20 28.79 -13.64
CA LEU A 9 9.55 29.28 -12.42
C LEU A 9 8.07 29.70 -12.66
N ALA A 10 7.73 30.18 -13.85
CA ALA A 10 6.35 30.52 -14.18
C ALA A 10 5.48 29.29 -14.42
N SER A 11 6.04 28.21 -15.00
CA SER A 11 5.31 26.96 -15.19
C SER A 11 5.04 26.21 -13.85
N ALA A 12 5.96 26.24 -12.91
CA ALA A 12 5.74 25.65 -11.59
C ALA A 12 4.59 26.32 -10.81
N LEU A 13 4.44 27.65 -10.94
CA LEU A 13 3.38 28.39 -10.24
C LEU A 13 1.98 28.17 -10.85
N VAL A 14 1.89 27.87 -12.16
CA VAL A 14 0.62 27.56 -12.84
C VAL A 14 0.16 26.15 -12.55
N ILE A 15 1.08 25.21 -12.39
CA ILE A 15 0.79 23.81 -12.09
C ILE A 15 0.22 23.65 -10.66
N SER A 16 0.70 24.40 -9.68
CA SER A 16 0.17 24.36 -8.31
C SER A 16 -1.30 24.78 -8.19
N ALA A 17 -1.82 25.63 -9.10
CA ALA A 17 -3.24 26.03 -9.11
C ALA A 17 -4.15 25.01 -9.82
N ALA A 18 -3.60 24.16 -10.69
CA ALA A 18 -4.37 23.17 -11.45
C ALA A 18 -4.61 21.87 -10.68
N ILE A 19 -3.76 21.55 -9.70
CA ILE A 19 -3.82 20.31 -8.90
C ILE A 19 -5.08 20.27 -8.01
N TRP A 20 -5.65 21.42 -7.66
CA TRP A 20 -6.88 21.52 -6.85
C TRP A 20 -8.15 20.99 -7.54
N PHE A 21 -8.10 20.71 -8.85
CA PHE A 21 -9.25 20.21 -9.64
C PHE A 21 -9.26 18.67 -9.81
N PHE A 22 -8.28 17.95 -9.24
CA PHE A 22 -8.16 16.50 -9.45
C PHE A 22 -9.10 15.65 -8.62
N VAL A 23 -9.78 16.22 -7.61
CA VAL A 23 -10.60 15.47 -6.65
C VAL A 23 -11.93 16.19 -6.41
N GLN A 24 -12.83 16.18 -7.40
CA GLN A 24 -14.25 16.38 -7.13
C GLN A 24 -15.06 15.45 -8.06
N PRO A 25 -15.73 14.41 -7.54
CA PRO A 25 -16.77 13.73 -8.29
C PRO A 25 -18.01 14.63 -8.37
N GLY A 26 -18.38 14.97 -9.60
CA GLY A 26 -19.68 15.39 -10.08
C GLY A 26 -20.62 16.20 -9.17
N VAL A 27 -20.56 17.52 -9.27
CA VAL A 27 -21.72 18.36 -8.95
C VAL A 27 -22.31 18.91 -10.25
N SER A 28 -23.42 18.33 -10.70
CA SER A 28 -24.25 18.89 -11.77
C SER A 28 -24.86 20.20 -11.29
N ALA A 29 -24.52 21.29 -12.00
CA ALA A 29 -25.17 22.58 -11.80
C ALA A 29 -26.58 22.54 -12.37
N THR A 30 -27.60 22.63 -11.51
CA THR A 30 -28.92 23.11 -11.91
C THR A 30 -29.14 24.49 -11.29
N SER A 31 -29.27 25.46 -12.18
CA SER A 31 -29.62 26.84 -11.86
C SER A 31 -31.09 26.92 -11.38
N GLY A 32 -31.33 27.69 -10.31
CA GLY A 32 -32.66 28.08 -9.91
C GLY A 32 -32.57 29.14 -8.82
N ALA A 33 -32.80 30.40 -9.27
CA ALA A 33 -32.92 31.55 -8.37
C ALA A 33 -34.20 31.48 -7.53
N ASN A 34 -34.14 31.85 -6.23
CA ASN A 34 -34.96 32.94 -5.70
C ASN A 34 -34.59 33.30 -4.25
N GLN A 35 -34.73 34.58 -3.98
CA GLN A 35 -34.54 35.32 -2.76
C GLN A 35 -35.59 34.91 -1.68
N ASP A 36 -35.28 34.96 -0.37
CA ASP A 36 -35.56 36.07 0.52
C ASP A 36 -35.25 35.74 1.98
N SER A 37 -34.73 36.74 2.67
CA SER A 37 -34.49 37.07 4.05
C SER A 37 -35.07 36.23 5.21
N SER A 38 -34.25 35.95 6.24
CA SER A 38 -34.32 36.58 7.59
C SER A 38 -33.27 36.02 8.56
N GLU A 39 -32.68 36.94 9.33
CA GLU A 39 -31.71 36.73 10.41
C GLU A 39 -32.22 35.79 11.52
N THR A 40 -31.32 34.96 12.06
CA THR A 40 -31.17 34.84 13.54
C THR A 40 -29.80 34.21 13.86
N THR A 41 -29.03 34.91 14.64
CA THR A 41 -27.80 34.56 15.33
C THR A 41 -27.96 33.39 16.26
N GLN A 42 -27.11 32.34 16.10
CA GLN A 42 -26.60 31.60 17.25
C GLN A 42 -25.25 30.97 16.91
N ALA A 43 -24.28 31.31 17.74
CA ALA A 43 -22.95 30.70 17.75
C ALA A 43 -23.04 29.31 18.37
N SER A 44 -22.42 28.34 17.74
CA SER A 44 -22.01 27.09 18.38
C SER A 44 -20.89 26.42 17.58
N ASP A 45 -19.75 26.33 18.18
CA ASP A 45 -18.74 25.29 18.15
C ASP A 45 -18.50 24.55 16.82
N ASP A 46 -17.50 25.04 16.12
CA ASP A 46 -16.82 24.37 15.00
C ASP A 46 -15.76 23.42 15.58
N ALA A 47 -16.19 22.19 15.89
CA ALA A 47 -15.26 21.07 16.07
C ALA A 47 -15.22 20.34 14.73
N GLY A 48 -14.07 20.44 14.03
CA GLY A 48 -13.90 19.93 12.67
C GLY A 48 -14.19 18.45 12.55
N GLU A 49 -15.18 18.11 11.74
CA GLU A 49 -15.34 16.80 11.11
C GLU A 49 -14.17 16.60 10.14
N ALA A 50 -13.10 16.00 10.63
CA ALA A 50 -12.06 15.45 9.79
C ALA A 50 -12.55 14.12 9.22
N GLN A 51 -12.85 14.15 7.98
CA GLN A 51 -13.42 13.16 7.09
C GLN A 51 -12.86 11.75 7.25
N ALA A 52 -13.73 10.82 7.63
CA ALA A 52 -13.53 9.37 7.51
C ALA A 52 -13.40 8.91 6.04
N ASP A 53 -13.69 9.78 5.08
CA ASP A 53 -13.67 9.50 3.63
C ASP A 53 -12.26 9.28 3.04
N ASP A 54 -11.19 9.53 3.79
CA ASP A 54 -9.82 9.52 3.25
C ASP A 54 -9.19 8.10 3.17
N MET A 55 -9.88 7.07 3.66
CA MET A 55 -9.38 5.69 3.63
C MET A 55 -10.02 4.81 2.54
N GLN A 56 -10.96 5.34 1.78
CA GLN A 56 -11.66 4.59 0.74
C GLN A 56 -10.83 4.50 -0.54
N ALA A 57 -10.39 3.30 -0.88
CA ALA A 57 -9.96 2.97 -2.23
C ALA A 57 -11.22 2.73 -3.08
N GLU A 58 -11.49 3.57 -4.06
CA GLU A 58 -12.58 3.33 -5.01
C GLU A 58 -12.28 2.08 -5.86
N ALA A 59 -12.93 0.96 -5.54
CA ALA A 59 -13.00 -0.21 -6.39
C ALA A 59 -14.35 -0.23 -7.12
N SER A 60 -14.39 0.29 -8.35
CA SER A 60 -15.45 0.00 -9.30
C SER A 60 -14.83 -0.51 -10.60
N GLY A 61 -14.72 -1.82 -10.74
CA GLY A 61 -14.30 -2.50 -11.94
C GLY A 61 -15.19 -3.71 -12.16
N GLU A 62 -16.12 -3.61 -13.11
CA GLU A 62 -16.96 -4.73 -13.54
C GLU A 62 -16.12 -5.83 -14.17
N ASP A 63 -16.31 -7.04 -13.67
CA ASP A 63 -15.77 -8.30 -14.16
C ASP A 63 -16.42 -8.67 -15.52
N THR A 64 -15.61 -8.82 -16.58
CA THR A 64 -16.00 -9.57 -17.78
C THR A 64 -15.01 -10.70 -17.99
N GLY A 65 -15.43 -11.88 -17.60
CA GLY A 65 -14.72 -13.13 -17.81
C GLY A 65 -14.43 -13.44 -19.28
N GLY A 66 -13.23 -13.91 -19.52
CA GLY A 66 -12.80 -14.49 -20.79
C GLY A 66 -11.89 -15.70 -20.56
N ALA A 67 -12.48 -16.88 -20.54
CA ALA A 67 -11.75 -18.15 -20.52
C ALA A 67 -11.07 -18.41 -21.86
N VAL A 68 -9.76 -18.72 -21.84
CA VAL A 68 -9.07 -19.35 -22.97
C VAL A 68 -8.30 -20.57 -22.48
N THR A 69 -8.81 -21.72 -22.89
CA THR A 69 -8.20 -23.05 -22.80
C THR A 69 -7.13 -23.19 -23.88
N GLY A 70 -6.01 -23.82 -23.55
CA GLY A 70 -5.02 -24.25 -24.55
C GLY A 70 -3.87 -25.00 -23.91
N GLY A 71 -4.01 -26.31 -23.76
CA GLY A 71 -2.95 -27.21 -23.33
C GLY A 71 -1.97 -27.55 -24.47
N THR A 72 -0.73 -27.88 -24.09
CA THR A 72 0.08 -28.88 -24.81
C THR A 72 1.14 -29.45 -23.85
N ALA A 73 1.10 -30.75 -23.74
CA ALA A 73 2.09 -31.59 -23.08
C ALA A 73 3.17 -32.00 -24.09
N VAL A 74 4.44 -32.06 -23.65
CA VAL A 74 5.53 -32.92 -24.21
C VAL A 74 6.59 -33.05 -23.12
N GLN A 75 6.92 -34.10 -22.61
CA GLN A 75 7.52 -35.41 -22.96
C GLN A 75 8.78 -35.65 -22.13
N GLU A 76 8.83 -36.80 -21.52
CA GLU A 76 9.87 -37.35 -20.67
C GLU A 76 11.22 -37.54 -21.37
N GLY A 77 12.30 -37.38 -20.62
CA GLY A 77 13.64 -37.78 -21.01
C GLY A 77 14.43 -38.30 -19.80
N SER A 78 14.67 -39.56 -19.79
CA SER A 78 15.32 -40.38 -18.76
C SER A 78 16.85 -40.22 -18.74
N GLY A 79 17.44 -40.33 -17.53
CA GLY A 79 18.71 -41.05 -17.36
C GLY A 79 19.86 -40.32 -16.74
N GLY A 80 20.35 -40.78 -15.61
CA GLY A 80 21.70 -40.55 -15.13
C GLY A 80 21.85 -40.41 -13.61
N ALA A 81 21.96 -41.54 -12.92
CA ALA A 81 22.39 -41.61 -11.53
C ALA A 81 23.87 -41.20 -11.39
N MET A 82 24.18 -40.22 -10.53
CA MET A 82 25.47 -40.08 -9.88
C MET A 82 25.27 -39.80 -8.41
N THR A 83 25.65 -40.74 -7.60
CA THR A 83 25.81 -40.66 -6.14
C THR A 83 26.95 -39.71 -5.82
N GLY A 84 26.61 -38.62 -5.17
CA GLY A 84 27.57 -37.70 -4.55
C GLY A 84 26.89 -37.09 -3.32
N GLY A 85 27.26 -37.63 -2.15
CA GLY A 85 26.79 -37.08 -0.87
C GLY A 85 27.27 -35.65 -0.70
N MET A 86 26.34 -34.75 -0.54
CA MET A 86 26.59 -33.42 0.02
C MET A 86 25.66 -33.25 1.21
N THR A 87 26.30 -33.16 2.34
CA THR A 87 25.75 -32.70 3.62
C THR A 87 24.93 -31.43 3.40
N GLY A 88 23.71 -31.47 3.94
CA GLY A 88 22.74 -30.39 3.82
C GLY A 88 23.32 -29.02 4.21
N GLY A 89 23.38 -28.15 3.25
CA GLY A 89 23.45 -26.72 3.48
C GLY A 89 22.04 -26.25 3.81
N ALA A 90 21.75 -26.04 5.08
CA ALA A 90 20.62 -25.25 5.51
C ALA A 90 20.75 -23.88 4.86
N SER A 91 19.70 -23.43 4.18
CA SER A 91 19.67 -22.15 3.49
C SER A 91 19.99 -21.02 4.47
N SER A 92 21.03 -20.27 4.19
CA SER A 92 21.62 -19.20 4.99
C SER A 92 20.80 -17.89 4.99
N ASP A 93 19.49 -17.95 4.81
CA ASP A 93 18.67 -16.74 4.66
C ASP A 93 17.85 -16.36 5.91
N ALA A 94 17.81 -17.21 6.94
CA ALA A 94 17.16 -16.90 8.23
C ALA A 94 18.12 -16.22 9.26
N SER A 95 19.38 -15.99 8.93
CA SER A 95 20.44 -15.73 9.92
C SER A 95 20.79 -14.26 10.17
N GLN A 96 19.92 -13.29 9.78
CA GLN A 96 20.18 -11.87 9.99
C GLN A 96 19.01 -11.12 10.68
N VAL A 97 17.96 -11.80 11.13
CA VAL A 97 16.87 -11.14 11.87
C VAL A 97 17.24 -11.15 13.35
N GLU A 98 17.40 -9.96 13.95
CA GLU A 98 17.54 -9.81 15.39
C GLU A 98 16.19 -10.09 16.05
N ILE A 99 16.11 -11.18 16.82
CA ILE A 99 14.85 -11.63 17.43
C ILE A 99 14.90 -11.29 18.93
N PRO A 100 13.84 -10.66 19.47
CA PRO A 100 13.75 -10.37 20.89
C PRO A 100 13.90 -11.64 21.74
N ALA A 101 14.48 -11.47 22.93
CA ALA A 101 14.71 -12.59 23.85
C ALA A 101 13.40 -13.29 24.21
N GLY A 102 13.41 -14.63 24.18
CA GLY A 102 12.24 -15.46 24.50
C GLY A 102 11.38 -15.82 23.29
N TYR A 103 11.54 -15.16 22.17
CA TYR A 103 10.86 -15.53 20.91
C TYR A 103 11.67 -16.52 20.09
N SER A 104 10.98 -17.25 19.24
CA SER A 104 11.54 -18.12 18.20
C SER A 104 10.86 -17.82 16.85
N VAL A 105 11.55 -18.06 15.74
CA VAL A 105 10.96 -17.88 14.40
C VAL A 105 9.89 -18.94 14.15
N THR A 106 8.71 -18.49 13.74
CA THR A 106 7.68 -19.37 13.19
C THR A 106 8.04 -19.73 11.75
N PRO A 107 8.11 -21.02 11.39
CA PRO A 107 8.53 -21.43 10.05
C PRO A 107 7.62 -20.87 8.96
N TYR A 108 8.20 -20.51 7.82
CA TYR A 108 7.42 -20.17 6.62
C TYR A 108 6.62 -21.39 6.14
N LEU A 109 5.45 -21.12 5.57
CA LEU A 109 4.60 -22.13 4.91
C LEU A 109 5.02 -22.34 3.45
N SER A 110 5.67 -21.35 2.84
CA SER A 110 6.14 -21.39 1.47
C SER A 110 7.58 -20.90 1.35
N GLU A 111 8.35 -21.55 0.48
CA GLU A 111 9.70 -21.11 0.10
C GLU A 111 9.67 -19.91 -0.87
N THR A 112 8.57 -19.72 -1.58
CA THR A 112 8.37 -18.67 -2.56
C THR A 112 7.17 -17.80 -2.21
N GLN A 113 7.16 -16.57 -2.74
CA GLN A 113 6.04 -15.65 -2.56
C GLN A 113 4.74 -16.22 -3.14
N GLN A 114 3.69 -16.22 -2.33
CA GLN A 114 2.33 -16.56 -2.73
C GLN A 114 1.46 -15.31 -2.60
N ARG A 115 0.73 -14.94 -3.66
CA ARG A 115 0.01 -13.65 -3.74
C ARG A 115 -1.50 -13.78 -3.87
N THR A 116 -2.02 -15.01 -4.04
CA THR A 116 -3.45 -15.23 -4.26
C THR A 116 -3.89 -16.49 -3.53
N PHE A 117 -4.98 -16.36 -2.78
CA PHE A 117 -5.58 -17.44 -1.99
C PHE A 117 -7.09 -17.35 -2.12
N SER A 118 -7.80 -18.42 -1.82
CA SER A 118 -9.27 -18.44 -1.72
C SER A 118 -9.75 -18.08 -0.30
N GLU A 119 -8.95 -18.40 0.71
CA GLU A 119 -9.22 -18.16 2.13
C GLU A 119 -7.93 -18.37 2.93
N PRO A 120 -7.78 -17.83 4.17
CA PRO A 120 -6.64 -18.12 5.02
C PRO A 120 -6.83 -19.49 5.69
N GLU A 121 -5.75 -20.28 5.77
CA GLU A 121 -5.72 -21.45 6.63
C GLU A 121 -5.58 -21.04 8.11
N GLN A 122 -6.09 -21.84 9.03
CA GLN A 122 -5.87 -21.64 10.46
C GLN A 122 -4.42 -22.01 10.81
N VAL A 123 -3.65 -21.03 11.26
CA VAL A 123 -2.20 -21.17 11.52
C VAL A 123 -1.77 -20.76 12.91
N LEU A 124 -2.67 -20.20 13.71
CA LEU A 124 -2.40 -19.86 15.10
C LEU A 124 -2.46 -21.11 16.00
N GLU A 125 -1.52 -21.19 16.91
CA GLU A 125 -1.43 -22.25 17.94
C GLU A 125 -2.03 -21.73 19.25
N GLU A 126 -2.69 -22.60 20.00
CA GLU A 126 -3.24 -22.26 21.32
C GLU A 126 -2.12 -21.89 22.30
N ASN A 127 -2.38 -20.95 23.20
CA ASN A 127 -1.44 -20.50 24.25
C ASN A 127 -0.09 -20.02 23.69
N THR A 128 -0.14 -19.27 22.60
CA THR A 128 1.05 -18.77 21.90
C THR A 128 0.89 -17.28 21.65
N ASP A 129 1.83 -16.47 22.13
CA ASP A 129 1.96 -15.05 21.80
C ASP A 129 2.71 -14.91 20.48
N TYR A 130 2.21 -14.05 19.60
CA TYR A 130 2.79 -13.75 18.30
C TYR A 130 3.32 -12.34 18.22
N ALA A 131 4.41 -12.18 17.47
CA ALA A 131 4.96 -10.88 17.10
C ALA A 131 5.47 -10.95 15.65
N ALA A 132 5.68 -9.80 15.02
CA ALA A 132 6.26 -9.75 13.70
C ALA A 132 7.50 -8.87 13.66
N VAL A 133 8.52 -9.33 12.94
CA VAL A 133 9.70 -8.55 12.57
C VAL A 133 9.52 -8.10 11.12
N ILE A 134 9.26 -6.81 10.93
CA ILE A 134 9.05 -6.17 9.62
C ILE A 134 10.37 -5.51 9.22
N GLN A 135 11.11 -6.13 8.32
CA GLN A 135 12.33 -5.57 7.75
C GLN A 135 11.97 -4.66 6.57
N THR A 136 12.37 -3.41 6.62
CA THR A 136 12.19 -2.44 5.54
C THR A 136 13.56 -1.99 5.03
N ASN A 137 13.60 -1.36 3.84
CA ASN A 137 14.81 -0.72 3.34
C ASN A 137 15.24 0.53 4.16
N LYS A 138 14.49 0.89 5.22
CA LYS A 138 14.81 2.00 6.15
C LYS A 138 15.23 1.51 7.54
N GLY A 139 14.99 0.24 7.84
CA GLY A 139 15.28 -0.36 9.14
C GLY A 139 14.25 -1.42 9.51
N THR A 140 14.33 -1.89 10.73
CA THR A 140 13.48 -2.97 11.23
C THR A 140 12.48 -2.42 12.25
N LEU A 141 11.22 -2.86 12.12
CA LEU A 141 10.15 -2.66 13.09
C LEU A 141 9.86 -4.01 13.75
N ILE A 142 9.63 -4.02 15.06
CA ILE A 142 9.11 -5.19 15.78
C ILE A 142 7.74 -4.82 16.32
N THR A 143 6.76 -5.68 16.07
CA THR A 143 5.37 -5.46 16.48
C THR A 143 4.95 -6.53 17.47
N ASP A 144 4.17 -6.17 18.47
CA ASP A 144 3.30 -7.11 19.18
C ASP A 144 2.02 -7.33 18.39
N LEU A 145 1.43 -8.53 18.46
CA LEU A 145 0.20 -8.88 17.75
C LEU A 145 -0.86 -9.30 18.79
N TYR A 146 -2.11 -8.90 18.56
CA TYR A 146 -3.19 -9.06 19.56
C TYR A 146 -4.09 -10.27 19.24
N GLU A 147 -3.49 -11.48 19.20
CA GLU A 147 -4.18 -12.72 18.80
C GLU A 147 -5.40 -13.07 19.68
N ASP A 148 -5.38 -12.71 20.96
CA ASP A 148 -6.53 -12.91 21.87
C ASP A 148 -7.65 -11.90 21.67
N ARG A 149 -7.39 -10.80 20.95
CA ARG A 149 -8.31 -9.68 20.79
C ARG A 149 -8.94 -9.63 19.39
N THR A 150 -8.13 -9.92 18.39
CA THR A 150 -8.53 -9.90 16.97
C THR A 150 -8.02 -11.16 16.25
N PRO A 151 -8.49 -12.35 16.67
CA PRO A 151 -7.92 -13.64 16.24
C PRO A 151 -8.07 -13.92 14.76
N GLU A 152 -9.15 -13.47 14.10
CA GLU A 152 -9.32 -13.66 12.65
C GLU A 152 -8.31 -12.81 11.87
N THR A 153 -8.15 -11.55 12.26
CA THR A 153 -7.18 -10.63 11.68
C THR A 153 -5.73 -11.11 11.87
N ILE A 154 -5.38 -11.57 13.09
CA ILE A 154 -4.04 -12.09 13.34
C ILE A 154 -3.79 -13.39 12.59
N ASN A 155 -4.78 -14.30 12.54
CA ASN A 155 -4.64 -15.51 11.74
C ASN A 155 -4.38 -15.17 10.26
N ASN A 156 -5.13 -14.22 9.70
CA ASN A 156 -4.93 -13.73 8.34
C ASN A 156 -3.52 -13.15 8.14
N PHE A 157 -3.10 -12.23 9.01
CA PHE A 157 -1.78 -11.59 8.91
C PHE A 157 -0.63 -12.60 9.02
N VAL A 158 -0.68 -13.50 9.99
CA VAL A 158 0.31 -14.57 10.21
C VAL A 158 0.33 -15.55 9.03
N PHE A 159 -0.84 -15.97 8.53
CA PHE A 159 -0.94 -16.84 7.36
C PHE A 159 -0.28 -16.20 6.13
N LEU A 160 -0.60 -14.95 5.84
CA LEU A 160 -0.03 -14.22 4.70
C LEU A 160 1.48 -14.02 4.85
N ALA A 161 1.96 -13.59 6.02
CA ALA A 161 3.38 -13.38 6.29
C ALA A 161 4.18 -14.68 6.14
N ARG A 162 3.67 -15.82 6.66
CA ARG A 162 4.30 -17.14 6.53
C ARG A 162 4.30 -17.68 5.11
N ASN A 163 3.42 -17.18 4.23
CA ASN A 163 3.43 -17.44 2.79
C ASN A 163 4.27 -16.43 2.00
N ARG A 164 5.09 -15.61 2.69
CA ARG A 164 5.93 -14.57 2.09
C ARG A 164 5.13 -13.55 1.27
N TYR A 165 3.84 -13.38 1.58
CA TYR A 165 2.96 -12.46 0.88
C TYR A 165 3.45 -11.02 0.92
N TYR A 166 3.97 -10.59 2.07
CA TYR A 166 4.42 -9.22 2.29
C TYR A 166 5.84 -8.93 1.81
N ASP A 167 6.63 -9.95 1.40
CA ASP A 167 8.00 -9.75 0.93
C ASP A 167 8.02 -8.88 -0.32
N GLY A 168 8.73 -7.76 -0.30
CA GLY A 168 8.84 -6.83 -1.41
C GLY A 168 7.60 -5.94 -1.65
N VAL A 169 6.63 -5.92 -0.72
CA VAL A 169 5.46 -5.03 -0.81
C VAL A 169 5.83 -3.62 -0.38
N VAL A 170 5.34 -2.63 -1.13
CA VAL A 170 5.69 -1.21 -0.93
C VAL A 170 4.71 -0.50 0.01
N PHE A 171 5.18 0.58 0.64
CA PHE A 171 4.33 1.55 1.29
C PHE A 171 3.76 2.50 0.23
N HIS A 172 2.59 2.20 -0.29
CA HIS A 172 2.01 2.90 -1.44
C HIS A 172 1.29 4.21 -1.09
N ARG A 173 0.93 4.40 0.19
CA ARG A 173 0.30 5.63 0.70
C ARG A 173 0.87 5.95 2.08
N VAL A 174 1.58 7.08 2.20
CA VAL A 174 2.21 7.53 3.44
C VAL A 174 1.95 9.02 3.62
N LEU A 175 1.03 9.36 4.50
CA LEU A 175 0.62 10.73 4.76
C LEU A 175 1.25 11.23 6.05
N GLU A 176 1.86 12.42 5.97
CA GLU A 176 2.43 13.10 7.13
C GLU A 176 1.35 13.33 8.19
N ASP A 177 1.72 13.20 9.46
CA ASP A 177 0.82 13.36 10.60
C ASP A 177 -0.43 12.46 10.56
N PHE A 178 -0.37 11.32 9.86
CA PHE A 178 -1.49 10.39 9.79
C PHE A 178 -1.01 8.92 9.85
N MET A 179 -0.71 8.29 8.70
CA MET A 179 -0.36 6.86 8.67
C MET A 179 0.52 6.49 7.48
N ALA A 180 1.14 5.30 7.56
CA ALA A 180 1.84 4.62 6.47
C ALA A 180 1.08 3.34 6.09
N GLN A 181 0.43 3.31 4.92
CA GLN A 181 -0.37 2.19 4.42
C GLN A 181 0.45 1.34 3.44
N THR A 182 0.28 0.02 3.57
CA THR A 182 1.00 -1.02 2.84
C THR A 182 0.13 -2.28 2.68
N GLY A 183 0.72 -3.42 2.33
CA GLY A 183 0.01 -4.72 2.28
C GLY A 183 -0.64 -5.02 0.93
N ASP A 184 -0.56 -4.12 -0.05
CA ASP A 184 -0.98 -4.35 -1.43
C ASP A 184 0.20 -4.82 -2.29
N PRO A 185 0.21 -6.07 -2.79
CA PRO A 185 1.31 -6.56 -3.64
C PRO A 185 1.40 -5.87 -4.99
N THR A 186 0.34 -5.20 -5.45
CA THR A 186 0.34 -4.43 -6.70
C THR A 186 0.90 -3.01 -6.49
N GLY A 187 0.90 -2.50 -5.25
CA GLY A 187 1.34 -1.16 -4.90
C GLY A 187 0.46 -0.03 -5.44
N THR A 188 -0.77 -0.34 -5.84
CA THR A 188 -1.73 0.63 -6.41
C THR A 188 -2.81 1.08 -5.42
N GLY A 189 -2.92 0.38 -4.28
CA GLY A 189 -3.96 0.58 -3.28
C GLY A 189 -5.23 -0.24 -3.51
N THR A 190 -5.29 -1.04 -4.59
CA THR A 190 -6.48 -1.83 -4.96
C THR A 190 -6.27 -3.33 -4.94
N GLY A 191 -5.04 -3.79 -4.69
CA GLY A 191 -4.71 -5.21 -4.62
C GLY A 191 -5.02 -5.84 -3.27
N GLY A 192 -5.18 -7.17 -3.26
CA GLY A 192 -5.47 -7.96 -2.08
C GLY A 192 -5.15 -9.44 -2.26
N PRO A 193 -5.43 -10.28 -1.26
CA PRO A 193 -5.05 -11.70 -1.25
C PRO A 193 -5.97 -12.59 -2.09
N GLY A 194 -7.09 -12.08 -2.60
CA GLY A 194 -8.10 -12.82 -3.35
C GLY A 194 -9.34 -13.18 -2.52
N TYR A 195 -9.39 -12.76 -1.26
CA TYR A 195 -10.54 -12.89 -0.35
C TYR A 195 -10.64 -11.68 0.56
N GLU A 196 -11.78 -11.52 1.21
CA GLU A 196 -12.07 -10.47 2.18
C GLU A 196 -12.66 -11.10 3.44
N PHE A 197 -12.59 -10.39 4.58
CA PHE A 197 -13.14 -10.82 5.87
C PHE A 197 -13.65 -9.62 6.69
N GLY A 198 -14.37 -9.92 7.76
CA GLY A 198 -15.08 -8.94 8.55
C GLY A 198 -14.21 -8.08 9.47
N LEU A 199 -14.81 -7.01 9.98
CA LEU A 199 -14.21 -6.08 10.94
C LEU A 199 -14.22 -6.71 12.35
N GLU A 200 -13.08 -6.64 13.05
CA GLU A 200 -12.95 -7.02 14.46
C GLU A 200 -12.63 -5.78 15.31
N VAL A 201 -13.62 -5.21 15.98
CA VAL A 201 -13.47 -4.04 16.84
C VAL A 201 -13.51 -4.43 18.31
N GLN A 202 -12.62 -3.83 19.10
CA GLN A 202 -12.58 -3.93 20.56
C GLN A 202 -12.71 -2.52 21.16
N GLU A 203 -13.63 -2.33 22.10
CA GLU A 203 -13.94 -1.00 22.67
C GLU A 203 -12.76 -0.34 23.40
N ASP A 204 -11.79 -1.13 23.86
CA ASP A 204 -10.62 -0.68 24.61
C ASP A 204 -9.32 -0.65 23.77
N LEU A 205 -9.41 -0.90 22.46
CA LEU A 205 -8.33 -0.72 21.52
C LEU A 205 -8.61 0.49 20.63
N GLY A 206 -7.68 1.41 20.57
CA GLY A 206 -7.79 2.64 19.79
C GLY A 206 -6.49 3.03 19.12
N PHE A 207 -6.54 4.09 18.34
CA PHE A 207 -5.39 4.68 17.63
C PHE A 207 -4.86 5.89 18.39
N ASP A 208 -4.53 5.72 19.68
CA ASP A 208 -4.18 6.80 20.61
C ASP A 208 -2.75 7.33 20.46
N GLU A 209 -1.90 6.63 19.68
CA GLU A 209 -0.49 6.97 19.51
C GLU A 209 0.05 6.57 18.14
N ALA A 210 1.30 6.94 17.87
CA ALA A 210 2.03 6.45 16.70
C ALA A 210 2.46 4.99 16.91
N GLY A 211 2.47 4.20 15.84
CA GLY A 211 2.93 2.82 15.85
C GLY A 211 1.81 1.78 15.97
N VAL A 212 0.55 2.19 16.07
CA VAL A 212 -0.59 1.27 16.11
C VAL A 212 -0.86 0.71 14.72
N LEU A 213 -1.06 -0.61 14.63
CA LEU A 213 -1.38 -1.33 13.40
C LEU A 213 -2.90 -1.45 13.23
N GLY A 214 -3.42 -0.95 12.11
CA GLY A 214 -4.84 -1.06 11.74
C GLY A 214 -5.04 -1.74 10.39
N MET A 215 -6.11 -2.54 10.23
CA MET A 215 -6.49 -3.08 8.93
C MET A 215 -7.07 -1.98 8.05
N ALA A 216 -6.58 -1.89 6.82
CA ALA A 216 -7.17 -1.01 5.81
C ALA A 216 -8.33 -1.73 5.10
N ARG A 217 -9.41 -1.00 4.86
CA ARG A 217 -10.64 -1.50 4.22
C ARG A 217 -11.28 -0.46 3.33
N THR A 218 -12.24 -0.86 2.51
CA THR A 218 -13.15 0.03 1.79
C THR A 218 -14.27 0.54 2.72
N ALA A 219 -15.29 1.20 2.18
CA ALA A 219 -16.48 1.56 2.96
C ALA A 219 -17.24 0.34 3.52
N ASP A 220 -17.08 -0.82 2.91
CA ASP A 220 -17.66 -2.07 3.39
C ASP A 220 -16.87 -2.58 4.61
N PRO A 221 -17.52 -2.79 5.78
CA PRO A 221 -16.84 -3.33 6.96
C PRO A 221 -16.33 -4.75 6.78
N ASP A 222 -16.83 -5.51 5.81
CA ASP A 222 -16.44 -6.88 5.51
C ASP A 222 -15.38 -6.96 4.40
N SER A 223 -14.65 -5.86 4.12
CA SER A 223 -13.63 -5.78 3.06
C SER A 223 -12.19 -5.75 3.55
N ASN A 224 -11.91 -6.21 4.77
CA ASN A 224 -10.53 -6.44 5.21
C ASN A 224 -9.87 -7.53 4.35
N GLY A 225 -8.61 -7.32 3.98
CA GLY A 225 -7.88 -8.30 3.16
C GLY A 225 -6.43 -8.42 3.63
N SER A 226 -5.48 -7.92 2.83
CA SER A 226 -4.07 -7.91 3.19
C SER A 226 -3.53 -6.53 3.51
N GLN A 227 -4.24 -5.46 3.13
CA GLN A 227 -3.78 -4.10 3.35
C GLN A 227 -3.91 -3.69 4.82
N PHE A 228 -2.88 -3.06 5.33
CA PHE A 228 -2.86 -2.51 6.68
C PHE A 228 -2.10 -1.17 6.70
N PHE A 229 -2.28 -0.43 7.77
CA PHE A 229 -1.55 0.80 8.01
C PHE A 229 -0.93 0.81 9.41
N ILE A 230 0.08 1.65 9.56
CA ILE A 230 0.74 1.94 10.83
C ILE A 230 0.57 3.44 11.08
N THR A 231 0.02 3.83 12.22
CA THR A 231 -0.16 5.24 12.57
C THR A 231 1.17 5.95 12.74
N LEU A 232 1.28 7.19 12.26
CA LEU A 232 2.44 8.08 12.46
C LEU A 232 2.22 9.06 13.61
N THR A 233 0.99 9.16 14.09
CA THR A 233 0.54 9.98 15.22
C THR A 233 -0.76 9.40 15.76
N ALA A 234 -1.27 9.91 16.88
CA ALA A 234 -2.62 9.57 17.36
C ALA A 234 -3.70 9.95 16.34
N THR A 235 -4.60 9.01 16.05
CA THR A 235 -5.70 9.16 15.07
C THR A 235 -7.02 8.64 15.64
N PRO A 236 -7.51 9.18 16.78
CA PRO A 236 -8.66 8.62 17.50
C PRO A 236 -9.98 8.67 16.72
N HIS A 237 -10.03 9.40 15.62
CA HIS A 237 -11.18 9.40 14.71
C HIS A 237 -11.36 8.07 13.95
N LEU A 238 -10.39 7.15 14.01
CA LEU A 238 -10.47 5.80 13.45
C LEU A 238 -10.96 4.75 14.45
N ASP A 239 -11.12 5.13 15.74
CA ASP A 239 -11.52 4.21 16.78
C ASP A 239 -12.93 3.65 16.52
N GLY A 240 -13.07 2.34 16.65
CA GLY A 240 -14.34 1.65 16.38
C GLY A 240 -14.68 1.47 14.90
N GLU A 241 -13.94 2.11 13.99
CA GLU A 241 -14.17 2.02 12.54
C GLU A 241 -13.16 1.09 11.83
N TYR A 242 -12.03 0.82 12.45
CA TYR A 242 -10.97 -0.05 11.91
C TYR A 242 -10.49 -1.04 12.96
N THR A 243 -10.12 -2.24 12.52
CA THR A 243 -9.53 -3.25 13.40
C THR A 243 -8.13 -2.83 13.83
N VAL A 244 -7.92 -2.63 15.13
CA VAL A 244 -6.59 -2.53 15.74
C VAL A 244 -6.10 -3.94 16.03
N PHE A 245 -4.92 -4.33 15.49
CA PHE A 245 -4.45 -5.71 15.61
C PHE A 245 -3.03 -5.85 16.17
N GLY A 246 -2.36 -4.74 16.54
CA GLY A 246 -1.03 -4.75 17.12
C GLY A 246 -0.45 -3.35 17.28
N ASP A 247 0.75 -3.27 17.81
CA ASP A 247 1.53 -2.04 17.94
C ASP A 247 3.04 -2.30 17.75
N ILE A 248 3.78 -1.22 17.44
CA ILE A 248 5.24 -1.26 17.30
C ILE A 248 5.88 -1.21 18.69
N THR A 249 6.58 -2.27 19.06
CA THR A 249 7.32 -2.35 20.33
C THR A 249 8.77 -1.88 20.21
N GLU A 250 9.38 -2.04 19.03
CA GLU A 250 10.75 -1.60 18.77
C GLU A 250 10.88 -1.02 17.35
N GLY A 251 11.78 -0.05 17.18
CA GLY A 251 12.11 0.52 15.87
C GLY A 251 11.17 1.62 15.39
N ILE A 252 10.30 2.17 16.21
CA ILE A 252 9.30 3.18 15.84
C ILE A 252 9.89 4.39 15.08
N ASN A 253 11.15 4.75 15.32
CA ASN A 253 11.84 5.81 14.61
C ASN A 253 11.97 5.57 13.09
N VAL A 254 11.91 4.30 12.64
CA VAL A 254 11.95 3.94 11.22
C VAL A 254 10.76 4.54 10.47
N LEU A 255 9.61 4.70 11.13
CA LEU A 255 8.42 5.32 10.54
C LEU A 255 8.66 6.77 10.09
N GLY A 256 9.55 7.49 10.79
CA GLY A 256 9.96 8.84 10.42
C GLY A 256 10.72 8.91 9.09
N ASP A 257 11.43 7.83 8.74
CA ASP A 257 12.30 7.74 7.55
C ASP A 257 11.58 7.14 6.33
N ILE A 258 10.35 6.61 6.49
CA ILE A 258 9.53 6.10 5.36
C ILE A 258 9.15 7.25 4.44
N GLN A 259 9.36 7.07 3.14
CA GLN A 259 9.06 8.06 2.11
C GLN A 259 7.57 8.44 2.12
N ARG A 260 7.28 9.73 2.28
CA ARG A 260 5.91 10.26 2.22
C ARG A 260 5.39 10.19 0.79
N ILE A 261 4.21 9.60 0.62
CA ILE A 261 3.53 9.43 -0.66
C ILE A 261 2.06 9.76 -0.47
N ASN A 262 1.64 10.87 -1.06
CA ASN A 262 0.22 11.22 -1.13
C ASN A 262 -0.30 10.90 -2.54
N PRO A 263 -1.18 9.87 -2.72
CA PRO A 263 -1.72 9.51 -4.02
C PRO A 263 -2.49 10.62 -4.74
N GLN A 264 -2.95 11.62 -3.98
CA GLN A 264 -3.65 12.80 -4.51
C GLN A 264 -2.69 13.91 -4.95
N ASN A 265 -1.40 13.81 -4.63
CA ASN A 265 -0.43 14.87 -4.91
C ASN A 265 0.87 14.28 -5.50
N PRO A 266 0.91 13.94 -6.79
CA PRO A 266 2.11 13.45 -7.45
C PRO A 266 3.22 14.52 -7.43
N GLU A 267 4.47 14.09 -7.25
CA GLU A 267 5.63 14.99 -7.18
C GLU A 267 5.99 15.57 -8.56
N VAL A 268 5.89 14.75 -9.60
CA VAL A 268 6.19 15.14 -10.98
C VAL A 268 4.96 14.95 -11.84
N VAL A 269 4.51 16.02 -12.50
CA VAL A 269 3.36 15.98 -13.42
C VAL A 269 3.80 16.42 -14.81
N VAL A 270 3.61 15.57 -15.80
CA VAL A 270 4.06 15.80 -17.17
C VAL A 270 2.96 15.51 -18.21
N PRO A 271 2.95 16.20 -19.35
CA PRO A 271 2.13 15.83 -20.51
C PRO A 271 2.47 14.43 -21.03
N LEU A 272 1.52 13.73 -21.65
CA LEU A 272 1.72 12.41 -22.26
C LEU A 272 2.88 12.37 -23.28
N GLY A 273 3.06 13.45 -24.02
CA GLY A 273 4.12 13.58 -25.04
C GLY A 273 5.53 13.87 -24.50
N THR A 274 5.70 14.00 -23.17
CA THR A 274 7.03 14.24 -22.57
C THR A 274 7.98 13.09 -22.91
N THR A 275 9.20 13.42 -23.35
CA THR A 275 10.20 12.40 -23.71
C THR A 275 10.80 11.73 -22.49
N LEU A 276 11.30 10.50 -22.65
CA LEU A 276 12.01 9.81 -21.56
C LEU A 276 13.30 10.54 -21.16
N ALA A 277 13.94 11.27 -22.07
CA ALA A 277 15.08 12.15 -21.73
C ALA A 277 14.66 13.27 -20.78
N ASP A 278 13.51 13.91 -21.03
CA ASP A 278 12.98 14.98 -20.16
C ASP A 278 12.50 14.45 -18.81
N LEU A 279 11.92 13.23 -18.77
CA LEU A 279 11.59 12.54 -17.52
C LEU A 279 12.83 12.21 -16.71
N SER A 280 13.88 11.68 -17.38
CA SER A 280 15.16 11.37 -16.73
C SER A 280 15.82 12.61 -16.13
N ALA A 281 15.70 13.76 -16.78
CA ALA A 281 16.19 15.05 -16.24
C ALA A 281 15.43 15.48 -14.96
N GLN A 282 14.24 14.93 -14.73
CA GLN A 282 13.42 15.12 -13.53
C GLN A 282 13.56 13.96 -12.51
N GLY A 283 14.51 13.04 -12.74
CA GLY A 283 14.78 11.91 -11.86
C GLY A 283 13.92 10.65 -12.12
N ILE A 284 12.99 10.70 -13.10
CA ILE A 284 12.13 9.57 -13.44
C ILE A 284 12.77 8.77 -14.58
N ASN A 285 13.30 7.59 -14.26
CA ASN A 285 13.99 6.73 -15.21
C ASN A 285 13.14 5.53 -15.60
N ILE A 286 12.51 5.59 -16.78
CA ILE A 286 11.67 4.54 -17.36
C ILE A 286 12.44 3.89 -18.52
N PRO A 287 12.37 2.55 -18.70
CA PRO A 287 12.99 1.87 -19.84
C PRO A 287 12.43 2.37 -21.18
N GLY A 288 13.31 2.54 -22.16
CA GLY A 288 12.97 2.97 -23.50
C GLY A 288 14.08 3.81 -24.13
N THR A 289 13.86 4.30 -25.36
CA THR A 289 14.78 5.22 -26.03
C THR A 289 14.56 6.66 -25.54
N PRO A 290 15.61 7.51 -25.48
CA PRO A 290 15.49 8.86 -24.92
C PRO A 290 14.44 9.75 -25.59
N ASP A 291 14.14 9.53 -26.86
CA ASP A 291 13.16 10.27 -27.68
C ASP A 291 11.76 9.67 -27.64
N MET A 292 11.57 8.51 -27.01
CA MET A 292 10.25 7.91 -26.80
C MET A 292 9.42 8.80 -25.87
N SER A 293 8.13 8.95 -26.17
CA SER A 293 7.22 9.65 -25.26
C SER A 293 6.84 8.79 -24.04
N ALA A 294 6.50 9.43 -22.94
CA ALA A 294 6.02 8.75 -21.75
C ALA A 294 4.77 7.89 -22.03
N GLU A 295 3.85 8.37 -22.88
CA GLU A 295 2.68 7.62 -23.35
C GLU A 295 3.07 6.32 -24.07
N ALA A 296 4.04 6.41 -25.00
CA ALA A 296 4.51 5.24 -25.72
C ALA A 296 5.17 4.22 -24.81
N ALA A 297 6.00 4.68 -23.87
CA ALA A 297 6.67 3.81 -22.90
C ALA A 297 5.68 3.10 -21.96
N LEU A 298 4.66 3.82 -21.48
CA LEU A 298 3.59 3.23 -20.68
C LEU A 298 2.80 2.19 -21.48
N THR A 299 2.40 2.54 -22.70
CA THR A 299 1.63 1.63 -23.57
C THR A 299 2.42 0.36 -23.90
N GLU A 300 3.73 0.49 -24.18
CA GLU A 300 4.61 -0.66 -24.47
C GLU A 300 4.79 -1.55 -23.24
N THR A 301 4.98 -0.96 -22.06
CA THR A 301 5.27 -1.71 -20.83
C THR A 301 4.03 -2.34 -20.22
N LEU A 302 2.89 -1.62 -20.23
CA LEU A 302 1.65 -2.06 -19.59
C LEU A 302 0.67 -2.74 -20.56
N GLY A 303 0.97 -2.75 -21.87
CA GLY A 303 0.10 -3.27 -22.91
C GLY A 303 -1.03 -2.34 -23.33
N ALA A 304 -1.38 -1.36 -22.52
CA ALA A 304 -2.35 -0.30 -22.80
C ALA A 304 -2.12 0.90 -21.89
N MET A 305 -2.62 2.08 -22.30
CA MET A 305 -2.66 3.25 -21.40
C MET A 305 -3.69 3.02 -20.30
N PRO A 306 -3.32 3.26 -19.02
CA PRO A 306 -4.28 3.25 -17.93
C PRO A 306 -5.35 4.35 -18.12
N ALA A 307 -6.56 4.12 -17.61
CA ALA A 307 -7.62 5.12 -17.68
C ALA A 307 -7.32 6.32 -16.76
N THR A 308 -7.96 7.46 -17.02
CA THR A 308 -7.85 8.64 -16.14
C THR A 308 -8.32 8.28 -14.72
N GLY A 309 -7.53 8.64 -13.72
CA GLY A 309 -7.74 8.30 -12.31
C GLY A 309 -7.11 6.98 -11.89
N GLN A 310 -6.69 6.13 -12.83
CA GLN A 310 -6.03 4.87 -12.49
C GLN A 310 -4.55 5.09 -12.17
N THR A 311 -4.10 4.42 -11.10
CA THR A 311 -2.69 4.27 -10.75
C THR A 311 -2.05 3.12 -11.52
N PHE A 312 -0.73 3.18 -11.71
CA PHE A 312 0.05 2.15 -12.38
C PHE A 312 1.46 2.05 -11.76
N GLN A 313 2.13 0.95 -12.05
CA GLN A 313 3.53 0.72 -11.66
C GLN A 313 4.40 0.60 -12.90
N ILE A 314 5.52 1.33 -12.95
CA ILE A 314 6.52 1.23 -14.02
C ILE A 314 7.93 1.50 -13.48
N ALA A 315 8.86 0.57 -13.71
CA ALA A 315 10.27 0.69 -13.30
C ALA A 315 10.45 1.04 -11.79
N GLY A 316 9.53 0.59 -10.94
CA GLY A 316 9.54 0.87 -9.49
C GLY A 316 8.99 2.25 -9.11
N TYR A 317 8.40 2.98 -10.06
CA TYR A 317 7.62 4.20 -9.77
C TYR A 317 6.13 3.87 -9.76
N THR A 318 5.42 4.49 -8.85
CA THR A 318 3.96 4.59 -8.91
C THR A 318 3.60 5.84 -9.70
N GLY A 319 2.64 5.73 -10.61
CA GLY A 319 2.11 6.87 -11.36
C GLY A 319 0.60 6.87 -11.40
N VAL A 320 0.02 7.99 -11.84
CA VAL A 320 -1.43 8.17 -12.04
C VAL A 320 -1.68 8.91 -13.34
N ILE A 321 -2.73 8.52 -14.07
CA ILE A 321 -3.20 9.28 -15.22
C ILE A 321 -4.20 10.31 -14.72
N GLY A 322 -3.93 11.57 -15.00
CA GLY A 322 -4.76 12.67 -14.57
C GLY A 322 -5.12 13.66 -15.68
N ARG A 323 -5.74 14.78 -15.30
CA ARG A 323 -6.03 15.88 -16.19
C ARG A 323 -5.50 17.21 -15.66
N SER A 324 -4.97 18.02 -16.57
CA SER A 324 -4.63 19.42 -16.32
C SER A 324 -5.38 20.27 -17.33
N GLY A 325 -6.49 20.88 -16.92
CA GLY A 325 -7.43 21.50 -17.84
C GLY A 325 -8.07 20.47 -18.77
N GLN A 326 -7.85 20.62 -20.10
CA GLN A 326 -8.32 19.66 -21.11
C GLN A 326 -7.29 18.58 -21.46
N ASP A 327 -6.04 18.76 -21.01
CA ASP A 327 -4.94 17.86 -21.36
C ASP A 327 -4.87 16.68 -20.39
N THR A 328 -4.60 15.50 -20.93
CA THR A 328 -4.24 14.33 -20.13
C THR A 328 -2.77 14.43 -19.73
N VAL A 329 -2.49 14.17 -18.46
CA VAL A 329 -1.16 14.24 -17.88
C VAL A 329 -0.83 12.94 -17.12
N ILE A 330 0.45 12.71 -16.90
CA ILE A 330 0.96 11.63 -16.06
C ILE A 330 1.53 12.27 -14.80
N GLY A 331 1.04 11.84 -13.65
CA GLY A 331 1.65 12.14 -12.35
C GLY A 331 2.55 10.99 -11.92
N PHE A 332 3.75 11.28 -11.43
CA PHE A 332 4.64 10.31 -10.81
C PHE A 332 4.83 10.66 -9.35
N PHE A 333 4.77 9.65 -8.48
CA PHE A 333 5.03 9.75 -7.06
C PHE A 333 6.51 9.46 -6.76
N PRO A 334 7.02 9.89 -5.61
CA PRO A 334 8.30 9.45 -5.11
C PRO A 334 8.40 7.92 -5.12
N LYS A 335 9.62 7.41 -5.28
CA LYS A 335 9.82 5.96 -5.23
C LYS A 335 9.47 5.45 -3.83
N PRO A 336 8.54 4.50 -3.71
CA PRO A 336 8.11 4.01 -2.41
C PRO A 336 9.20 3.22 -1.70
N ASP A 337 9.19 3.27 -0.38
CA ASP A 337 9.93 2.32 0.44
C ASP A 337 9.20 0.97 0.48
N VAL A 338 9.94 -0.06 0.84
CA VAL A 338 9.52 -1.45 0.70
C VAL A 338 9.65 -2.21 2.02
N MET A 339 8.69 -3.07 2.32
CA MET A 339 8.88 -4.17 3.24
C MET A 339 9.68 -5.25 2.53
N GLU A 340 10.95 -5.42 2.90
CA GLU A 340 11.81 -6.44 2.29
C GLU A 340 11.36 -7.84 2.72
N ARG A 341 10.93 -7.95 3.98
CA ARG A 341 10.49 -9.23 4.58
C ARG A 341 9.63 -9.00 5.82
N VAL A 342 8.66 -9.89 6.04
CA VAL A 342 7.94 -10.02 7.30
C VAL A 342 8.18 -11.41 7.85
N THR A 343 8.76 -11.48 9.05
CA THR A 343 9.05 -12.74 9.77
C THR A 343 8.17 -12.81 11.00
N ILE A 344 7.34 -13.82 11.09
CA ILE A 344 6.57 -14.10 12.31
C ILE A 344 7.47 -14.77 13.33
N ILE A 345 7.38 -14.29 14.56
CA ILE A 345 8.05 -14.86 15.73
C ILE A 345 6.99 -15.19 16.79
N GLN A 346 7.26 -16.20 17.59
CA GLN A 346 6.32 -16.69 18.60
C GLN A 346 7.02 -17.11 19.88
N ARG A 347 6.28 -17.09 20.98
CA ARG A 347 6.67 -17.63 22.28
C ARG A 347 5.46 -18.25 22.96
N PRO A 348 5.66 -19.16 23.97
CA PRO A 348 4.54 -19.58 24.79
C PRO A 348 3.88 -18.38 25.48
N ALA A 349 2.54 -18.36 25.50
CA ALA A 349 1.82 -17.30 26.20
C ALA A 349 2.22 -17.24 27.67
N GLN A 350 2.39 -16.04 28.18
CA GLN A 350 2.71 -15.83 29.59
C GLN A 350 1.40 -15.82 30.38
N ASP A 351 1.34 -16.68 31.41
CA ASP A 351 0.23 -16.64 32.36
C ASP A 351 0.20 -15.27 33.05
N ASN A 352 -0.81 -14.47 32.73
CA ASN A 352 -1.07 -13.17 33.36
C ASN A 352 -1.86 -13.32 34.67
#